data_6e6d085518a33a94af0d2d4051ba5050
#
_entry.id   6e6d085518a33a94af0d2d4051ba5050
#
_cell.length_a   1.000
_cell.length_b   1.000
_cell.length_c   1.000
_cell.angle_alpha   90.00
_cell.angle_beta   90.00
_cell.angle_gamma   90.00
#
_symmetry.space_group_name_H-M   'P 1'
#
loop_
_entity.id
_entity.type
_entity.pdbx_description
1 polymer ?
#
loop_
_entity_poly.entity_id
_entity_poly.type
_entity_poly.pdbx_seq_one_letter_code
_entity_poly.pdbx_strand_id
1 'polypeptide(L)'
;MTKGFTQNSSTEATAGNYDASRIAILKDYNETVREVNPEAVVILEHFCDEKEESELAEEGMQLWRNLNNAYCQSAMGYPSNSDFTPLVTFGTTMPYGGWVGFMESHDEERTAFKQIAYGEGPLKSDINVRMKQLAANASFFFTAPGPKMVWQFGEMGYDVSIEEGGRTGRKPLHWEYLDNEARKGLCNTYAKLLKLRREHSELFNPGSTFSWLVKTANWTGGRFLTLAATNGKRLVVVGNFTAKPIEAITSFPVTGVWTNYLDGTKLHVTSIPTGLTIPAHECRVYINF
;
A
#
# COMPACT_ATOMS: atom_id res chain seq x y z
N MET A 1 20.98 5.03 4.27
CA MET A 1 20.38 3.95 5.13
C MET A 1 21.06 3.94 6.49
N THR A 2 20.26 3.92 7.55
CA THR A 2 20.74 3.99 8.94
C THR A 2 21.44 2.72 9.42
N LYS A 3 21.33 1.61 8.71
CA LYS A 3 22.11 0.39 9.01
C LYS A 3 23.63 0.60 8.98
N GLY A 4 24.10 1.67 8.37
CA GLY A 4 25.52 2.07 8.39
C GLY A 4 26.02 2.62 9.73
N PHE A 5 25.13 2.91 10.69
CA PHE A 5 25.52 3.37 12.04
C PHE A 5 26.00 2.25 12.99
N THR A 6 26.14 1.03 12.49
CA THR A 6 26.71 -0.07 13.28
C THR A 6 28.10 0.28 13.80
N GLN A 7 28.39 -0.08 15.05
CA GLN A 7 29.73 -0.01 15.63
C GLN A 7 30.45 -1.37 15.56
N ASN A 8 29.77 -2.39 15.04
CA ASN A 8 30.30 -3.72 14.87
C ASN A 8 30.87 -3.90 13.46
N SER A 9 31.87 -4.75 13.32
CA SER A 9 32.38 -5.15 12.01
C SER A 9 31.27 -5.89 11.24
N SER A 10 30.92 -5.42 10.06
CA SER A 10 29.87 -6.01 9.24
C SER A 10 30.26 -6.04 7.78
N THR A 11 29.59 -6.93 7.04
CA THR A 11 29.60 -6.99 5.57
C THR A 11 28.24 -6.52 5.06
N GLU A 12 28.07 -6.32 3.76
CA GLU A 12 26.78 -6.02 3.16
C GLU A 12 25.72 -7.07 3.53
N ALA A 13 26.09 -8.35 3.57
CA ALA A 13 25.20 -9.44 3.91
C ALA A 13 24.75 -9.46 5.40
N THR A 14 25.56 -8.89 6.29
CA THR A 14 25.30 -8.92 7.75
C THR A 14 24.91 -7.57 8.34
N ALA A 15 25.03 -6.48 7.55
CA ALA A 15 24.73 -5.13 8.04
C ALA A 15 23.28 -4.93 8.50
N GLY A 16 22.37 -5.76 8.04
CA GLY A 16 20.95 -5.75 8.47
C GLY A 16 20.64 -6.60 9.69
N ASN A 17 21.63 -7.34 10.26
CA ASN A 17 21.40 -8.14 11.46
C ASN A 17 21.19 -7.23 12.67
N TYR A 18 20.51 -7.75 13.69
CA TYR A 18 20.25 -7.03 14.94
C TYR A 18 21.53 -6.46 15.57
N ASP A 19 21.51 -5.17 15.92
CA ASP A 19 22.66 -4.44 16.46
C ASP A 19 22.24 -3.42 17.55
N ALA A 20 22.44 -3.80 18.82
CA ALA A 20 22.12 -2.94 19.95
C ALA A 20 22.93 -1.63 19.99
N SER A 21 24.16 -1.61 19.44
CA SER A 21 24.97 -0.38 19.39
C SER A 21 24.39 0.65 18.42
N ARG A 22 23.84 0.21 17.32
CA ARG A 22 23.15 1.05 16.36
C ARG A 22 21.81 1.57 16.90
N ILE A 23 21.06 0.73 17.60
CA ILE A 23 19.83 1.13 18.29
C ILE A 23 20.13 2.28 19.26
N ALA A 24 21.16 2.17 20.10
CA ALA A 24 21.54 3.22 21.06
C ALA A 24 21.81 4.57 20.36
N ILE A 25 22.58 4.55 19.27
CA ILE A 25 22.88 5.78 18.49
C ILE A 25 21.59 6.39 17.90
N LEU A 26 20.71 5.57 17.33
CA LEU A 26 19.48 6.08 16.72
C LEU A 26 18.49 6.62 17.76
N LYS A 27 18.47 6.06 18.98
CA LYS A 27 17.73 6.61 20.12
C LYS A 27 18.26 7.98 20.52
N ASP A 28 19.57 8.19 20.64
CA ASP A 28 20.18 9.49 20.93
C ASP A 28 19.79 10.54 19.87
N TYR A 29 19.82 10.16 18.59
CA TYR A 29 19.36 11.05 17.51
C TYR A 29 17.88 11.43 17.66
N ASN A 30 17.01 10.46 17.94
CA ASN A 30 15.58 10.72 18.12
C ASN A 30 15.32 11.61 19.34
N GLU A 31 15.98 11.39 20.45
CA GLU A 31 15.90 12.19 21.66
C GLU A 31 16.32 13.64 21.37
N THR A 32 17.48 13.85 20.75
CA THR A 32 17.99 15.18 20.37
C THR A 32 17.01 15.94 19.46
N VAL A 33 16.42 15.25 18.46
CA VAL A 33 15.40 15.86 17.60
C VAL A 33 14.18 16.30 18.40
N ARG A 34 13.71 15.45 19.34
CA ARG A 34 12.51 15.70 20.14
C ARG A 34 12.71 16.71 21.24
N GLU A 35 13.94 16.90 21.75
CA GLU A 35 14.26 18.02 22.63
C GLU A 35 14.01 19.38 21.98
N VAL A 36 14.27 19.48 20.67
CA VAL A 36 14.05 20.71 19.89
C VAL A 36 12.60 20.82 19.42
N ASN A 37 12.02 19.72 18.95
CA ASN A 37 10.63 19.66 18.48
C ASN A 37 9.98 18.32 18.91
N PRO A 38 9.20 18.31 20.01
CA PRO A 38 8.54 17.09 20.51
C PRO A 38 7.56 16.45 19.50
N GLU A 39 7.01 17.23 18.56
CA GLU A 39 6.08 16.77 17.55
C GLU A 39 6.77 16.29 16.26
N ALA A 40 8.10 16.26 16.22
CA ALA A 40 8.84 15.81 15.05
C ALA A 40 8.56 14.33 14.74
N VAL A 41 8.30 14.04 13.49
CA VAL A 41 8.17 12.67 12.97
C VAL A 41 9.52 12.24 12.39
N VAL A 42 10.13 11.23 13.01
CA VAL A 42 11.41 10.66 12.57
C VAL A 42 11.11 9.36 11.83
N ILE A 43 11.46 9.28 10.55
CA ILE A 43 11.28 8.09 9.72
C ILE A 43 12.65 7.61 9.25
N LEU A 44 12.99 6.36 9.56
CA LEU A 44 14.30 5.79 9.26
C LEU A 44 14.27 4.95 7.98
N GLU A 45 15.22 5.19 7.10
CA GLU A 45 15.55 4.27 6.01
C GLU A 45 16.50 3.20 6.57
N HIS A 46 15.93 2.13 7.12
CA HIS A 46 16.64 1.17 7.97
C HIS A 46 16.81 -0.19 7.29
N PHE A 47 15.72 -0.91 7.04
CA PHE A 47 15.72 -2.22 6.39
C PHE A 47 16.63 -3.24 7.08
N CYS A 48 16.48 -3.38 8.38
CA CYS A 48 17.23 -4.29 9.22
C CYS A 48 16.32 -5.38 9.82
N ASP A 49 16.85 -6.11 10.81
CA ASP A 49 16.12 -7.12 11.55
C ASP A 49 14.83 -6.55 12.17
N GLU A 50 13.70 -7.27 12.04
CA GLU A 50 12.38 -6.78 12.46
C GLU A 50 12.31 -6.53 13.98
N LYS A 51 13.07 -7.27 14.78
CA LYS A 51 13.16 -7.02 16.24
C LYS A 51 13.78 -5.65 16.50
N GLU A 52 14.87 -5.30 15.80
CA GLU A 52 15.50 -4.00 15.90
C GLU A 52 14.56 -2.88 15.45
N GLU A 53 13.88 -3.06 14.31
CA GLU A 53 12.89 -2.12 13.83
C GLU A 53 11.75 -1.91 14.84
N SER A 54 11.30 -2.98 15.52
CA SER A 54 10.26 -2.90 16.54
C SER A 54 10.74 -2.09 17.76
N GLU A 55 11.96 -2.30 18.23
CA GLU A 55 12.55 -1.55 19.36
C GLU A 55 12.68 -0.04 19.03
N LEU A 56 13.05 0.30 17.80
CA LEU A 56 13.11 1.69 17.34
C LEU A 56 11.71 2.33 17.22
N ALA A 57 10.73 1.54 16.80
CA ALA A 57 9.35 2.01 16.70
C ALA A 57 8.68 2.19 18.08
N GLU A 58 9.04 1.40 19.08
CA GLU A 58 8.60 1.58 20.48
C GLU A 58 9.07 2.92 21.06
N GLU A 59 10.22 3.45 20.59
CA GLU A 59 10.71 4.80 20.93
C GLU A 59 10.06 5.92 20.09
N GLY A 60 9.02 5.58 19.34
CA GLY A 60 8.22 6.54 18.55
C GLY A 60 8.81 6.93 17.20
N MET A 61 9.85 6.25 16.74
CA MET A 61 10.33 6.37 15.36
C MET A 61 9.46 5.57 14.42
N GLN A 62 9.51 5.89 13.12
CA GLN A 62 8.88 5.11 12.06
C GLN A 62 9.95 4.56 11.11
N LEU A 63 9.64 3.47 10.44
CA LEU A 63 10.56 2.78 9.53
C LEU A 63 9.90 2.68 8.14
N TRP A 64 10.66 2.94 7.07
CA TRP A 64 10.19 2.71 5.71
C TRP A 64 9.95 1.22 5.47
N ARG A 65 8.77 0.88 4.92
CA ARG A 65 8.41 -0.49 4.53
C ARG A 65 8.22 -0.57 3.03
N ASN A 66 9.19 -1.16 2.35
CA ASN A 66 9.22 -1.30 0.90
C ASN A 66 8.32 -2.45 0.43
N LEU A 67 7.28 -2.14 -0.34
CA LEU A 67 6.38 -3.10 -0.99
C LEU A 67 6.45 -3.00 -2.54
N ASN A 68 7.43 -2.29 -3.09
CA ASN A 68 7.53 -2.07 -4.53
C ASN A 68 7.44 -3.38 -5.33
N ASN A 69 8.23 -4.40 -4.96
CA ASN A 69 8.22 -5.66 -5.70
C ASN A 69 6.80 -6.28 -5.75
N ALA A 70 6.10 -6.36 -4.62
CA ALA A 70 4.77 -6.97 -4.56
C ALA A 70 3.74 -6.19 -5.40
N TYR A 71 3.78 -4.85 -5.33
CA TYR A 71 2.89 -4.00 -6.10
C TYR A 71 3.26 -3.95 -7.60
N CYS A 72 4.53 -4.03 -7.96
CA CYS A 72 4.97 -4.20 -9.35
C CYS A 72 4.48 -5.54 -9.93
N GLN A 73 4.65 -6.65 -9.22
CA GLN A 73 4.15 -7.96 -9.67
C GLN A 73 2.63 -7.92 -9.88
N SER A 74 1.90 -7.37 -8.92
CA SER A 74 0.46 -7.17 -9.04
C SER A 74 0.09 -6.27 -10.22
N ALA A 75 0.80 -5.15 -10.41
CA ALA A 75 0.57 -4.21 -11.51
C ALA A 75 0.80 -4.87 -12.89
N MET A 76 1.82 -5.71 -13.00
CA MET A 76 2.14 -6.44 -14.23
C MET A 76 1.19 -7.61 -14.53
N GLY A 77 0.34 -8.03 -13.57
CA GLY A 77 -0.58 -9.16 -13.75
C GLY A 77 -0.03 -10.51 -13.26
N TYR A 78 1.08 -10.51 -12.52
CA TYR A 78 1.71 -11.74 -12.03
C TYR A 78 1.32 -12.05 -10.59
N PRO A 79 0.75 -13.23 -10.29
CA PRO A 79 0.42 -13.66 -8.93
C PRO A 79 1.67 -13.91 -8.07
N SER A 80 2.76 -14.42 -8.67
CA SER A 80 4.00 -14.73 -7.98
C SER A 80 4.59 -13.46 -7.36
N ASN A 81 5.00 -13.56 -6.08
CA ASN A 81 5.58 -12.44 -5.31
C ASN A 81 4.68 -11.19 -5.18
N SER A 82 3.37 -11.34 -5.38
CA SER A 82 2.39 -10.25 -5.24
C SER A 82 1.68 -10.25 -3.88
N ASP A 83 2.30 -10.79 -2.83
CA ASP A 83 1.74 -10.81 -1.48
C ASP A 83 1.81 -9.41 -0.84
N PHE A 84 0.65 -8.88 -0.41
CA PHE A 84 0.58 -7.57 0.25
C PHE A 84 0.64 -7.67 1.78
N THR A 85 0.66 -8.87 2.37
CA THR A 85 0.64 -9.04 3.83
C THR A 85 1.74 -8.27 4.56
N PRO A 86 2.96 -8.08 4.02
CA PRO A 86 4.00 -7.33 4.71
C PRO A 86 3.75 -5.81 4.84
N LEU A 87 2.66 -5.27 4.26
CA LEU A 87 2.32 -3.84 4.36
C LEU A 87 1.87 -3.41 5.76
N VAL A 88 1.33 -4.32 6.54
CA VAL A 88 0.71 -4.01 7.85
C VAL A 88 1.46 -4.66 8.99
N THR A 89 1.40 -4.03 10.16
CA THR A 89 2.02 -4.54 11.41
C THR A 89 1.19 -5.64 12.07
N PHE A 90 0.01 -5.95 11.53
CA PHE A 90 -0.91 -6.92 12.13
C PHE A 90 -0.33 -8.33 12.14
N GLY A 91 -0.25 -8.92 13.33
CA GLY A 91 0.34 -10.26 13.53
C GLY A 91 1.87 -10.27 13.64
N THR A 92 2.51 -9.11 13.79
CA THR A 92 3.95 -8.95 14.03
C THR A 92 4.20 -8.34 15.42
N THR A 93 5.47 -8.18 15.81
CA THR A 93 5.88 -7.46 17.02
C THR A 93 5.93 -5.94 16.82
N MET A 94 5.87 -5.47 15.57
CA MET A 94 5.94 -4.06 15.22
C MET A 94 4.73 -3.29 15.78
N PRO A 95 4.93 -2.18 16.52
CA PRO A 95 3.86 -1.32 16.97
C PRO A 95 3.00 -0.78 15.82
N TYR A 96 1.72 -0.52 16.11
CA TYR A 96 0.84 0.09 15.12
C TYR A 96 1.40 1.44 14.65
N GLY A 97 1.49 1.61 13.31
CA GLY A 97 2.05 2.82 12.71
C GLY A 97 3.58 2.88 12.68
N GLY A 98 4.29 1.86 13.17
CA GLY A 98 5.74 1.79 13.10
C GLY A 98 6.29 1.68 11.69
N TRP A 99 5.56 1.06 10.76
CA TRP A 99 5.94 1.04 9.35
C TRP A 99 5.19 2.09 8.53
N VAL A 100 5.94 2.86 7.72
CA VAL A 100 5.42 3.71 6.64
C VAL A 100 5.56 2.95 5.33
N GLY A 101 4.46 2.39 4.84
CA GLY A 101 4.46 1.58 3.63
C GLY A 101 4.54 2.43 2.35
N PHE A 102 5.22 1.93 1.33
CA PHE A 102 5.25 2.55 0.01
C PHE A 102 5.27 1.53 -1.14
N MET A 103 4.66 1.92 -2.25
CA MET A 103 4.66 1.17 -3.51
C MET A 103 5.82 1.59 -4.43
N GLU A 104 6.23 2.83 -4.35
CA GLU A 104 7.27 3.47 -5.17
C GLU A 104 8.09 4.43 -4.32
N SER A 105 9.35 4.62 -4.68
CA SER A 105 10.25 5.58 -4.04
C SER A 105 11.26 6.15 -5.04
N HIS A 106 12.24 6.92 -4.56
CA HIS A 106 13.37 7.41 -5.34
C HIS A 106 14.32 6.30 -5.79
N ASP A 107 14.32 5.16 -5.10
CA ASP A 107 15.21 4.02 -5.36
C ASP A 107 14.53 2.89 -6.16
N GLU A 108 13.21 2.94 -6.30
CA GLU A 108 12.43 1.86 -6.88
C GLU A 108 11.90 2.21 -8.27
N GLU A 109 11.82 1.19 -9.15
CA GLU A 109 11.19 1.37 -10.45
C GLU A 109 9.68 1.62 -10.33
N ARG A 110 9.13 2.44 -11.23
CA ARG A 110 7.71 2.81 -11.25
C ARG A 110 6.82 1.62 -11.61
N THR A 111 5.72 1.44 -10.90
CA THR A 111 4.76 0.36 -11.18
C THR A 111 4.18 0.46 -12.58
N ALA A 112 3.86 1.67 -13.05
CA ALA A 112 3.36 1.91 -14.40
C ALA A 112 4.42 1.66 -15.49
N PHE A 113 5.69 1.98 -15.24
CA PHE A 113 6.77 1.61 -16.15
C PHE A 113 6.91 0.08 -16.25
N LYS A 114 6.85 -0.62 -15.11
CA LYS A 114 6.89 -2.09 -15.10
C LYS A 114 5.75 -2.70 -15.91
N GLN A 115 4.56 -2.11 -15.89
CA GLN A 115 3.44 -2.56 -16.74
C GLN A 115 3.79 -2.46 -18.23
N ILE A 116 4.32 -1.32 -18.67
CA ILE A 116 4.70 -1.11 -20.09
C ILE A 116 5.80 -2.08 -20.52
N ALA A 117 6.81 -2.26 -19.69
CA ALA A 117 7.97 -3.07 -20.01
C ALA A 117 7.66 -4.58 -19.97
N TYR A 118 6.92 -5.03 -18.95
CA TYR A 118 6.79 -6.44 -18.59
C TYR A 118 5.37 -6.91 -18.31
N GLY A 119 4.35 -6.06 -18.48
CA GLY A 119 2.95 -6.40 -18.19
C GLY A 119 2.41 -7.52 -19.05
N GLU A 120 1.51 -8.32 -18.47
CA GLU A 120 0.83 -9.41 -19.18
C GLU A 120 -0.35 -8.88 -20.00
N GLY A 121 -0.43 -9.31 -21.25
CA GLY A 121 -1.55 -9.00 -22.15
C GLY A 121 -1.85 -7.48 -22.25
N PRO A 122 -3.10 -7.05 -22.02
CA PRO A 122 -3.50 -5.64 -22.17
C PRO A 122 -2.86 -4.71 -21.12
N LEU A 123 -2.34 -5.24 -20.02
CA LEU A 123 -1.56 -4.44 -19.06
C LEU A 123 -0.29 -3.86 -19.66
N LYS A 124 0.22 -4.43 -20.74
CA LYS A 124 1.37 -3.87 -21.47
C LYS A 124 0.99 -2.74 -22.41
N SER A 125 -0.15 -2.82 -23.08
CA SER A 125 -0.48 -1.99 -24.25
C SER A 125 -1.66 -1.03 -24.06
N ASP A 126 -2.61 -1.34 -23.16
CA ASP A 126 -3.82 -0.55 -22.96
C ASP A 126 -3.75 0.29 -21.69
N ILE A 127 -3.71 1.61 -21.85
CA ILE A 127 -3.64 2.55 -20.72
C ILE A 127 -4.86 2.46 -19.80
N ASN A 128 -6.05 2.18 -20.33
CA ASN A 128 -7.26 2.07 -19.52
C ASN A 128 -7.16 0.85 -18.59
N VAL A 129 -6.67 -0.29 -19.10
CA VAL A 129 -6.46 -1.50 -18.31
C VAL A 129 -5.34 -1.30 -17.30
N ARG A 130 -4.23 -0.63 -17.69
CA ARG A 130 -3.15 -0.29 -16.75
C ARG A 130 -3.66 0.52 -15.56
N MET A 131 -4.38 1.61 -15.82
CA MET A 131 -4.85 2.51 -14.76
C MET A 131 -5.89 1.83 -13.86
N LYS A 132 -6.74 0.95 -14.39
CA LYS A 132 -7.65 0.11 -13.57
C LYS A 132 -6.89 -0.80 -12.61
N GLN A 133 -5.85 -1.47 -13.08
CA GLN A 133 -5.01 -2.35 -12.24
C GLN A 133 -4.28 -1.56 -11.16
N LEU A 134 -3.75 -0.36 -11.49
CA LEU A 134 -3.13 0.53 -10.50
C LEU A 134 -4.17 1.07 -9.49
N ALA A 135 -5.40 1.35 -9.92
CA ALA A 135 -6.48 1.73 -9.01
C ALA A 135 -6.86 0.59 -8.05
N ALA A 136 -6.83 -0.67 -8.53
CA ALA A 136 -7.00 -1.83 -7.66
C ALA A 136 -5.86 -1.95 -6.63
N ASN A 137 -4.61 -1.78 -7.04
CA ASN A 137 -3.45 -1.71 -6.13
C ASN A 137 -3.65 -0.61 -5.07
N ALA A 138 -3.99 0.61 -5.51
CA ALA A 138 -4.22 1.77 -4.63
C ALA A 138 -5.36 1.51 -3.63
N SER A 139 -6.42 0.80 -4.05
CA SER A 139 -7.56 0.47 -3.17
C SER A 139 -7.12 -0.37 -1.98
N PHE A 140 -6.30 -1.40 -2.17
CA PHE A 140 -5.75 -2.20 -1.07
C PHE A 140 -4.68 -1.45 -0.28
N PHE A 141 -3.84 -0.68 -0.96
CA PHE A 141 -2.77 0.08 -0.31
C PHE A 141 -3.32 1.11 0.67
N PHE A 142 -4.25 1.94 0.23
CA PHE A 142 -4.79 3.02 1.07
C PHE A 142 -5.85 2.56 2.08
N THR A 143 -6.51 1.42 1.88
CA THR A 143 -7.45 0.90 2.87
C THR A 143 -6.79 0.00 3.91
N ALA A 144 -5.56 -0.45 3.69
CA ALA A 144 -4.77 -1.12 4.74
C ALA A 144 -4.37 -0.14 5.85
N PRO A 145 -4.40 -0.54 7.15
CA PRO A 145 -3.97 0.28 8.28
C PRO A 145 -2.52 0.76 8.19
N GLY A 146 -2.17 1.75 9.00
CA GLY A 146 -0.82 2.32 9.11
C GLY A 146 -0.53 3.44 8.11
N PRO A 147 0.55 4.22 8.33
CA PRO A 147 0.99 5.32 7.48
C PRO A 147 1.40 4.87 6.08
N LYS A 148 1.29 5.78 5.12
CA LYS A 148 1.61 5.52 3.71
C LYS A 148 2.37 6.68 3.11
N MET A 149 3.34 6.38 2.23
CA MET A 149 3.98 7.37 1.37
C MET A 149 3.47 7.22 -0.07
N VAL A 150 3.18 8.33 -0.71
CA VAL A 150 2.93 8.43 -2.16
C VAL A 150 4.15 9.05 -2.80
N TRP A 151 4.78 8.37 -3.74
CA TRP A 151 5.89 8.92 -4.49
C TRP A 151 5.38 9.74 -5.67
N GLN A 152 6.18 10.71 -6.10
CA GLN A 152 5.91 11.69 -7.16
C GLN A 152 5.22 11.06 -8.38
N PHE A 153 4.04 11.59 -8.71
CA PHE A 153 3.19 11.21 -9.84
C PHE A 153 2.70 9.74 -9.87
N GLY A 154 2.91 8.96 -8.80
CA GLY A 154 2.35 7.60 -8.68
C GLY A 154 0.83 7.59 -8.82
N GLU A 155 0.16 8.65 -8.33
CA GLU A 155 -1.29 8.87 -8.45
C GLU A 155 -1.78 9.08 -9.89
N MET A 156 -0.88 9.36 -10.82
CA MET A 156 -1.17 9.50 -12.25
C MET A 156 -0.62 8.34 -13.09
N GLY A 157 -0.07 7.31 -12.44
CA GLY A 157 0.56 6.19 -13.12
C GLY A 157 1.80 6.61 -13.89
N TYR A 158 2.76 7.25 -13.20
CA TYR A 158 4.01 7.72 -13.78
C TYR A 158 4.81 6.56 -14.37
N ASP A 159 5.09 6.61 -15.67
CA ASP A 159 5.65 5.50 -16.43
C ASP A 159 7.03 5.80 -17.06
N VAL A 160 7.70 6.80 -16.53
CA VAL A 160 9.11 7.07 -16.85
C VAL A 160 10.01 6.20 -15.98
N SER A 161 10.97 5.51 -16.60
CA SER A 161 11.92 4.65 -15.88
C SER A 161 12.75 5.42 -14.86
N ILE A 162 13.13 4.75 -13.77
CA ILE A 162 14.10 5.28 -12.82
C ILE A 162 15.48 5.54 -13.48
N GLU A 163 15.79 4.86 -14.58
CA GLU A 163 17.05 5.04 -15.31
C GLU A 163 17.01 6.24 -16.28
N GLU A 164 15.85 6.87 -16.50
CA GLU A 164 15.74 8.05 -17.37
C GLU A 164 16.58 9.21 -16.84
N GLY A 165 17.52 9.70 -17.65
CA GLY A 165 18.47 10.74 -17.23
C GLY A 165 19.49 10.29 -16.18
N GLY A 166 19.63 8.96 -15.99
CA GLY A 166 20.41 8.32 -14.93
C GLY A 166 19.63 8.13 -13.64
N ARG A 167 19.98 7.10 -12.85
CA ARG A 167 19.25 6.68 -11.65
C ARG A 167 19.02 7.81 -10.64
N THR A 168 20.00 8.65 -10.42
CA THR A 168 19.93 9.81 -9.50
C THR A 168 19.57 11.12 -10.20
N GLY A 169 19.37 11.10 -11.51
CA GLY A 169 19.01 12.26 -12.31
C GLY A 169 17.59 12.74 -12.08
N ARG A 170 17.33 14.01 -12.42
CA ARG A 170 15.98 14.58 -12.39
C ARG A 170 15.07 13.80 -13.33
N LYS A 171 13.88 13.47 -12.86
CA LYS A 171 12.82 12.88 -13.68
C LYS A 171 11.94 13.99 -14.25
N PRO A 172 11.49 13.87 -15.53
CA PRO A 172 10.63 14.87 -16.15
C PRO A 172 9.31 14.99 -15.40
N LEU A 173 8.75 16.20 -15.39
CA LEU A 173 7.43 16.49 -14.85
C LEU A 173 6.39 16.32 -15.96
N HIS A 174 5.36 15.54 -15.67
CA HIS A 174 4.30 15.21 -16.65
C HIS A 174 2.92 15.63 -16.13
N TRP A 175 2.70 16.94 -15.95
CA TRP A 175 1.40 17.48 -15.55
C TRP A 175 0.30 17.23 -16.60
N GLU A 176 0.67 17.13 -17.86
CA GLU A 176 -0.21 16.78 -18.99
C GLU A 176 -0.80 15.36 -18.88
N TYR A 177 -0.31 14.54 -17.98
CA TYR A 177 -0.94 13.23 -17.67
C TYR A 177 -2.39 13.38 -17.23
N LEU A 178 -2.76 14.51 -16.62
CA LEU A 178 -4.14 14.81 -16.24
C LEU A 178 -5.07 15.11 -17.42
N ASP A 179 -4.54 15.32 -18.62
CA ASP A 179 -5.34 15.45 -19.85
C ASP A 179 -5.82 14.07 -20.36
N ASN A 180 -5.25 12.98 -19.86
CA ASN A 180 -5.67 11.62 -20.18
C ASN A 180 -6.71 11.13 -19.16
N GLU A 181 -7.91 10.78 -19.62
CA GLU A 181 -9.03 10.40 -18.76
C GLU A 181 -8.76 9.15 -17.90
N ALA A 182 -7.99 8.18 -18.39
CA ALA A 182 -7.65 7.00 -17.59
C ALA A 182 -6.72 7.35 -16.41
N ARG A 183 -5.71 8.19 -16.64
CA ARG A 183 -4.79 8.68 -15.62
C ARG A 183 -5.49 9.59 -14.60
N LYS A 184 -6.36 10.47 -15.09
CA LYS A 184 -7.22 11.30 -14.26
C LYS A 184 -8.16 10.46 -13.39
N GLY A 185 -8.69 9.36 -13.93
CA GLY A 185 -9.47 8.37 -13.18
C GLY A 185 -8.68 7.74 -12.04
N LEU A 186 -7.41 7.38 -12.26
CA LEU A 186 -6.51 6.88 -11.22
C LEU A 186 -6.27 7.95 -10.15
N CYS A 187 -5.95 9.19 -10.55
CA CYS A 187 -5.74 10.31 -9.63
C CYS A 187 -6.98 10.56 -8.76
N ASN A 188 -8.17 10.54 -9.34
CA ASN A 188 -9.42 10.64 -8.61
C ASN A 188 -9.64 9.48 -7.62
N THR A 189 -9.18 8.27 -7.95
CA THR A 189 -9.23 7.13 -7.03
C THR A 189 -8.34 7.38 -5.82
N TYR A 190 -7.10 7.82 -6.01
CA TYR A 190 -6.20 8.22 -4.92
C TYR A 190 -6.83 9.31 -4.05
N ALA A 191 -7.35 10.38 -4.66
CA ALA A 191 -7.98 11.48 -3.95
C ALA A 191 -9.16 11.02 -3.07
N LYS A 192 -10.03 10.15 -3.61
CA LYS A 192 -11.15 9.55 -2.85
C LYS A 192 -10.68 8.70 -1.69
N LEU A 193 -9.70 7.81 -1.90
CA LEU A 193 -9.19 6.94 -0.85
C LEU A 193 -8.46 7.70 0.25
N LEU A 194 -7.68 8.74 -0.09
CA LEU A 194 -7.06 9.64 0.89
C LEU A 194 -8.10 10.45 1.66
N LYS A 195 -9.17 10.91 0.98
CA LYS A 195 -10.31 11.56 1.62
C LYS A 195 -11.00 10.62 2.61
N LEU A 196 -11.27 9.36 2.22
CA LEU A 196 -11.85 8.34 3.09
C LEU A 196 -11.00 8.17 4.37
N ARG A 197 -9.68 8.05 4.25
CA ARG A 197 -8.77 7.92 5.41
C ARG A 197 -8.84 9.12 6.34
N ARG A 198 -8.86 10.34 5.77
CA ARG A 198 -8.90 11.58 6.54
C ARG A 198 -10.22 11.78 7.27
N GLU A 199 -11.35 11.54 6.59
CA GLU A 199 -12.69 11.81 7.11
C GLU A 199 -13.23 10.69 7.99
N HIS A 200 -12.67 9.50 7.90
CA HIS A 200 -13.08 8.30 8.65
C HIS A 200 -11.87 7.62 9.30
N SER A 201 -11.05 8.43 9.98
CA SER A 201 -9.81 7.96 10.62
C SER A 201 -10.06 6.86 11.67
N GLU A 202 -11.27 6.80 12.22
CA GLU A 202 -11.71 5.75 13.15
C GLU A 202 -11.67 4.33 12.55
N LEU A 203 -11.75 4.20 11.21
CA LEU A 203 -11.57 2.91 10.53
C LEU A 203 -10.10 2.46 10.50
N PHE A 204 -9.18 3.39 10.62
CA PHE A 204 -7.74 3.20 10.40
C PHE A 204 -6.91 3.39 11.68
N ASN A 205 -7.50 3.25 12.84
CA ASN A 205 -6.82 3.37 14.13
C ASN A 205 -6.61 1.99 14.79
N PRO A 206 -5.79 1.88 15.85
CA PRO A 206 -5.51 0.62 16.54
C PRO A 206 -6.73 -0.10 17.12
N GLY A 207 -7.83 0.63 17.38
CA GLY A 207 -9.07 0.07 17.93
C GLY A 207 -9.97 -0.60 16.90
N SER A 208 -9.65 -0.51 15.61
CA SER A 208 -10.44 -1.12 14.54
C SER A 208 -10.09 -2.59 14.36
N THR A 209 -11.10 -3.41 14.07
CA THR A 209 -10.87 -4.78 13.62
C THR A 209 -10.45 -4.77 12.15
N PHE A 210 -9.38 -5.47 11.85
CA PHE A 210 -8.84 -5.60 10.49
C PHE A 210 -8.66 -7.07 10.13
N SER A 211 -9.03 -7.43 8.89
CA SER A 211 -8.65 -8.71 8.28
C SER A 211 -8.52 -8.57 6.78
N TRP A 212 -7.69 -9.40 6.17
CA TRP A 212 -7.55 -9.44 4.71
C TRP A 212 -7.08 -10.78 4.17
N LEU A 213 -7.34 -10.99 2.88
CA LEU A 213 -6.91 -12.13 2.07
C LEU A 213 -6.21 -11.58 0.81
N VAL A 214 -4.91 -11.35 0.90
CA VAL A 214 -4.11 -10.65 -0.14
C VAL A 214 -2.85 -11.39 -0.55
N LYS A 215 -2.73 -12.65 -0.14
CA LYS A 215 -1.62 -13.53 -0.53
C LYS A 215 -1.74 -13.95 -1.99
N THR A 216 -0.66 -14.50 -2.54
CA THR A 216 -0.63 -15.10 -3.88
C THR A 216 -1.78 -16.10 -4.11
N ALA A 217 -2.10 -16.93 -3.13
CA ALA A 217 -3.18 -17.90 -3.20
C ALA A 217 -4.58 -17.28 -3.40
N ASN A 218 -4.76 -16.01 -3.07
CA ASN A 218 -6.03 -15.30 -3.23
C ASN A 218 -6.21 -14.65 -4.61
N TRP A 219 -5.28 -14.83 -5.53
CA TRP A 219 -5.27 -14.16 -6.83
C TRP A 219 -6.50 -14.47 -7.68
N THR A 220 -6.83 -15.73 -7.85
CA THR A 220 -7.91 -16.18 -8.74
C THR A 220 -9.31 -16.09 -8.12
N GLY A 221 -9.41 -16.18 -6.81
CA GLY A 221 -10.67 -16.11 -6.08
C GLY A 221 -11.08 -14.69 -5.66
N GLY A 222 -10.23 -13.71 -5.98
CA GLY A 222 -10.36 -12.33 -5.53
C GLY A 222 -9.63 -12.08 -4.21
N ARG A 223 -9.11 -10.86 -4.07
CA ARG A 223 -8.51 -10.35 -2.84
C ARG A 223 -9.54 -9.59 -2.03
N PHE A 224 -9.43 -9.68 -0.72
CA PHE A 224 -10.39 -9.08 0.21
C PHE A 224 -9.68 -8.35 1.34
N LEU A 225 -10.34 -7.27 1.80
CA LEU A 225 -9.95 -6.56 3.01
C LEU A 225 -11.23 -6.12 3.74
N THR A 226 -11.24 -6.23 5.06
CA THR A 226 -12.32 -5.71 5.89
C THR A 226 -11.76 -4.85 7.03
N LEU A 227 -12.45 -3.75 7.31
CA LEU A 227 -12.24 -2.90 8.47
C LEU A 227 -13.56 -2.69 9.19
N ALA A 228 -13.55 -2.71 10.52
CA ALA A 228 -14.71 -2.38 11.34
C ALA A 228 -14.26 -1.50 12.52
N ALA A 229 -14.75 -0.29 12.55
CA ALA A 229 -14.56 0.64 13.66
C ALA A 229 -15.53 0.34 14.81
N THR A 230 -15.18 0.75 16.01
CA THR A 230 -15.98 0.55 17.24
C THR A 230 -17.33 1.26 17.20
N ASN A 231 -17.46 2.33 16.40
CA ASN A 231 -18.71 3.08 16.21
C ASN A 231 -19.67 2.43 15.20
N GLY A 232 -19.38 1.24 14.69
CA GLY A 232 -20.22 0.50 13.77
C GLY A 232 -19.98 0.78 12.28
N LYS A 233 -19.13 1.75 11.92
CA LYS A 233 -18.71 1.96 10.53
C LYS A 233 -17.84 0.78 10.06
N ARG A 234 -18.08 0.35 8.83
CA ARG A 234 -17.39 -0.79 8.22
C ARG A 234 -17.01 -0.50 6.79
N LEU A 235 -15.91 -1.09 6.38
CA LEU A 235 -15.39 -1.02 5.02
C LEU A 235 -15.02 -2.43 4.55
N VAL A 236 -15.38 -2.74 3.30
CA VAL A 236 -15.02 -4.00 2.62
C VAL A 236 -14.42 -3.67 1.27
N VAL A 237 -13.24 -4.21 0.98
CA VAL A 237 -12.60 -4.11 -0.32
C VAL A 237 -12.61 -5.48 -0.99
N VAL A 238 -13.01 -5.51 -2.25
CA VAL A 238 -13.00 -6.71 -3.09
C VAL A 238 -12.29 -6.36 -4.38
N GLY A 239 -11.21 -7.09 -4.72
CA GLY A 239 -10.41 -6.81 -5.91
C GLY A 239 -10.16 -8.05 -6.77
N ASN A 240 -10.29 -7.86 -8.09
CA ASN A 240 -9.92 -8.80 -9.12
C ASN A 240 -8.68 -8.30 -9.87
N PHE A 241 -7.58 -9.00 -9.72
CA PHE A 241 -6.30 -8.69 -10.37
C PHE A 241 -6.04 -9.54 -11.62
N THR A 242 -7.02 -10.38 -12.02
CA THR A 242 -6.90 -11.27 -13.18
C THR A 242 -7.42 -10.60 -14.45
N ALA A 243 -7.04 -11.16 -15.60
CA ALA A 243 -7.47 -10.69 -16.92
C ALA A 243 -8.91 -11.09 -17.32
N LYS A 244 -9.66 -11.74 -16.42
CA LYS A 244 -11.05 -12.18 -16.66
C LYS A 244 -11.94 -11.79 -15.49
N PRO A 245 -13.25 -11.58 -15.69
CA PRO A 245 -14.19 -11.44 -14.57
C PRO A 245 -14.14 -12.67 -13.65
N ILE A 246 -14.33 -12.47 -12.36
CA ILE A 246 -14.42 -13.53 -11.36
C ILE A 246 -15.71 -13.44 -10.57
N GLU A 247 -16.18 -14.59 -10.06
CA GLU A 247 -17.20 -14.65 -9.03
C GLU A 247 -16.50 -14.71 -7.67
N ALA A 248 -16.45 -13.57 -7.00
CA ALA A 248 -15.80 -13.43 -5.69
C ALA A 248 -16.81 -13.75 -4.58
N ILE A 249 -16.49 -14.71 -3.71
CA ILE A 249 -17.31 -15.04 -2.55
C ILE A 249 -16.85 -14.23 -1.36
N THR A 250 -17.64 -13.23 -0.98
CA THR A 250 -17.28 -12.22 0.03
C THR A 250 -18.09 -12.39 1.31
N SER A 251 -17.41 -12.41 2.45
CA SER A 251 -18.04 -12.37 3.77
C SER A 251 -18.14 -10.93 4.27
N PHE A 252 -19.23 -10.25 3.93
CA PHE A 252 -19.52 -8.95 4.53
C PHE A 252 -19.75 -9.09 6.05
N PRO A 253 -19.29 -8.14 6.88
CA PRO A 253 -19.48 -8.21 8.33
C PRO A 253 -20.94 -8.20 8.78
N VAL A 254 -21.83 -7.59 8.00
CA VAL A 254 -23.28 -7.51 8.24
C VAL A 254 -24.06 -7.47 6.93
N THR A 255 -25.30 -7.91 6.94
CA THR A 255 -26.26 -7.69 5.85
C THR A 255 -26.72 -6.23 5.83
N GLY A 256 -27.32 -5.79 4.73
CA GLY A 256 -27.83 -4.43 4.56
C GLY A 256 -27.38 -3.76 3.27
N VAL A 257 -27.55 -2.45 3.20
CA VAL A 257 -27.14 -1.65 2.05
C VAL A 257 -25.68 -1.20 2.22
N TRP A 258 -24.90 -1.51 1.22
CA TRP A 258 -23.49 -1.07 1.10
C TRP A 258 -23.34 -0.15 -0.10
N THR A 259 -22.52 0.88 0.03
CA THR A 259 -22.25 1.83 -1.05
C THR A 259 -20.82 1.63 -1.52
N ASN A 260 -20.59 1.44 -2.83
CA ASN A 260 -19.25 1.51 -3.38
C ASN A 260 -18.78 2.96 -3.31
N TYR A 261 -17.79 3.23 -2.49
CA TYR A 261 -17.29 4.59 -2.21
C TYR A 261 -16.69 5.27 -3.45
N LEU A 262 -16.19 4.47 -4.40
CA LEU A 262 -15.52 4.99 -5.59
C LEU A 262 -16.50 5.55 -6.63
N ASP A 263 -17.70 4.99 -6.75
CA ASP A 263 -18.67 5.35 -7.79
C ASP A 263 -20.11 5.63 -7.27
N GLY A 264 -20.36 5.36 -6.01
CA GLY A 264 -21.67 5.60 -5.37
C GLY A 264 -22.71 4.51 -5.63
N THR A 265 -22.39 3.45 -6.36
CA THR A 265 -23.31 2.34 -6.62
C THR A 265 -23.70 1.61 -5.34
N LYS A 266 -24.96 1.14 -5.27
CA LYS A 266 -25.49 0.44 -4.09
C LYS A 266 -25.46 -1.07 -4.30
N LEU A 267 -25.11 -1.79 -3.24
CA LEU A 267 -25.18 -3.24 -3.13
C LEU A 267 -26.09 -3.62 -1.96
N HIS A 268 -27.09 -4.45 -2.20
CA HIS A 268 -27.94 -5.01 -1.16
C HIS A 268 -27.41 -6.38 -0.77
N VAL A 269 -26.75 -6.47 0.37
CA VAL A 269 -26.25 -7.73 0.95
C VAL A 269 -27.39 -8.37 1.74
N THR A 270 -27.98 -9.42 1.23
CA THR A 270 -29.12 -10.14 1.83
C THR A 270 -28.71 -11.42 2.52
N SER A 271 -27.54 -11.96 2.19
CA SER A 271 -26.97 -13.18 2.78
C SER A 271 -25.45 -13.08 2.93
N ILE A 272 -24.89 -13.81 3.86
CA ILE A 272 -23.45 -13.91 4.07
C ILE A 272 -23.08 -15.40 4.09
N PRO A 273 -22.18 -15.86 3.21
CA PRO A 273 -21.41 -15.09 2.23
C PRO A 273 -22.26 -14.60 1.04
N THR A 274 -21.73 -13.61 0.33
CA THR A 274 -22.34 -13.00 -0.87
C THR A 274 -21.44 -13.21 -2.08
N GLY A 275 -22.00 -13.71 -3.17
CA GLY A 275 -21.31 -13.78 -4.48
C GLY A 275 -21.33 -12.43 -5.18
N LEU A 276 -20.20 -11.99 -5.71
CA LEU A 276 -20.06 -10.75 -6.47
C LEU A 276 -19.26 -10.99 -7.74
N THR A 277 -19.84 -10.61 -8.88
CA THR A 277 -19.08 -10.55 -10.14
C THR A 277 -18.20 -9.32 -10.12
N ILE A 278 -16.88 -9.50 -10.11
CA ILE A 278 -15.91 -8.41 -10.21
C ILE A 278 -15.24 -8.48 -11.59
N PRO A 279 -15.38 -7.42 -12.43
CA PRO A 279 -14.73 -7.37 -13.73
C PRO A 279 -13.21 -7.49 -13.64
N ALA A 280 -12.58 -7.85 -14.76
CA ALA A 280 -11.11 -7.93 -14.85
C ALA A 280 -10.45 -6.61 -14.47
N HIS A 281 -9.35 -6.68 -13.71
CA HIS A 281 -8.55 -5.53 -13.30
C HIS A 281 -9.30 -4.45 -12.48
N GLU A 282 -10.37 -4.83 -11.79
CA GLU A 282 -11.20 -3.88 -11.05
C GLU A 282 -11.28 -4.20 -9.55
N CYS A 283 -11.59 -3.16 -8.79
CA CYS A 283 -11.78 -3.22 -7.34
C CYS A 283 -13.05 -2.47 -6.95
N ARG A 284 -13.68 -2.91 -5.87
CA ARG A 284 -14.81 -2.23 -5.21
C ARG A 284 -14.44 -1.93 -3.77
N VAL A 285 -14.78 -0.74 -3.31
CA VAL A 285 -14.58 -0.30 -1.92
C VAL A 285 -15.94 0.01 -1.32
N TYR A 286 -16.49 -0.93 -0.60
CA TYR A 286 -17.83 -0.80 -0.01
C TYR A 286 -17.78 -0.24 1.40
N ILE A 287 -18.68 0.67 1.71
CA ILE A 287 -18.92 1.23 3.04
C ILE A 287 -20.40 1.09 3.41
N ASN A 288 -20.70 0.99 4.72
CA ASN A 288 -22.06 0.83 5.26
C ASN A 288 -22.64 2.10 5.93
N PHE A 289 -22.02 3.26 5.68
CA PHE A 289 -22.38 4.55 6.29
C PHE A 289 -22.46 5.67 5.25
#